data_f7821c0ce1fbd138084df4b5d58a3227
#
_entry.id   f7821c0ce1fbd138084df4b5d58a3227
#
_cell.length_a   1.000
_cell.length_b   1.000
_cell.length_c   1.000
_cell.angle_alpha   90.00
_cell.angle_beta   90.00
_cell.angle_gamma   90.00
#
_symmetry.space_group_name_H-M   'P 1'
#
loop_
_entity.id
_entity.type
_entity.pdbx_description
1 polymer ?
#
loop_
_entity_poly.entity_id
_entity_poly.type
_entity_poly.pdbx_seq_one_letter_code
_entity_poly.pdbx_strand_id
1 'polypeptide(L)' 'MPRRHASPRDAKPTCDDSTGEVRVPLGVWNVDRLDEDVDLVLSYGEAQRLHAALDVLLDRCARALRRAVPVQ' A
#
# COMPACT_ATOMS: atom_id res chain seq x y z
N MET A 1 24.58 -0.11 -1.34
CA MET A 1 23.45 0.79 -1.30
C MET A 1 22.45 0.32 -0.27
N PRO A 2 22.01 1.18 0.62
CA PRO A 2 20.96 0.80 1.55
C PRO A 2 19.66 0.51 0.80
N ARG A 3 19.02 -0.56 1.13
CA ARG A 3 17.74 -0.94 0.54
C ARG A 3 16.63 -0.57 1.50
N ARG A 4 16.07 0.59 1.29
CA ARG A 4 14.95 1.07 2.10
C ARG A 4 13.67 0.90 1.31
N HIS A 5 12.63 0.48 2.00
CA HIS A 5 11.29 0.43 1.44
C HIS A 5 10.28 0.75 2.53
N ALA A 6 9.10 1.17 2.11
CA ALA A 6 7.99 1.38 3.01
C ALA A 6 6.94 0.32 2.73
N SER A 7 6.39 -0.27 3.77
CA SER A 7 5.32 -1.25 3.67
C SER A 7 4.28 -0.99 4.75
N PRO A 8 3.05 -1.46 4.54
CA PRO A 8 2.01 -1.25 5.53
C PRO A 8 2.36 -1.88 6.86
N ARG A 9 2.08 -1.14 7.95
CA ARG A 9 2.18 -1.68 9.31
C ARG A 9 0.92 -2.45 9.66
N ASP A 10 0.98 -3.23 10.72
CA ASP A 10 -0.15 -3.96 11.27
C ASP A 10 -1.07 -3.00 12.05
N ALA A 11 -1.60 -2.03 11.34
CA ALA A 11 -2.52 -1.03 11.86
C ALA A 11 -3.46 -0.64 10.73
N LYS A 12 -4.71 -0.34 11.10
CA LYS A 12 -5.73 -0.02 10.10
C LYS A 12 -5.56 1.40 9.58
N PRO A 13 -5.75 1.60 8.28
CA PRO A 13 -5.86 2.96 7.75
C PRO A 13 -7.05 3.69 8.37
N THR A 14 -6.94 4.99 8.45
CA THR A 14 -7.98 5.86 9.02
C THR A 14 -8.32 6.96 8.03
N CYS A 15 -9.48 7.61 8.24
CA CYS A 15 -9.85 8.78 7.47
C CYS A 15 -10.37 9.87 8.38
N ASP A 16 -10.22 11.10 7.92
CA ASP A 16 -10.78 12.27 8.59
C ASP A 16 -12.11 12.60 7.91
N ASP A 17 -13.21 12.44 8.63
CA ASP A 17 -14.55 12.64 8.08
C ASP A 17 -14.81 14.09 7.66
N SER A 18 -14.09 15.05 8.22
CA SER A 18 -14.30 16.45 7.88
C SER A 18 -13.52 16.91 6.65
N THR A 19 -12.38 16.28 6.34
CA THR A 19 -11.52 16.68 5.22
C THR A 19 -11.46 15.64 4.11
N GLY A 20 -11.80 14.39 4.40
CA GLY A 20 -11.64 13.29 3.47
C GLY A 20 -10.21 12.78 3.37
N GLU A 21 -9.31 13.27 4.21
CA GLU A 21 -7.92 12.84 4.23
C GLU A 21 -7.82 11.39 4.72
N VAL A 22 -7.02 10.60 4.01
CA VAL A 22 -6.78 9.20 4.35
C VAL A 22 -5.34 9.05 4.83
N ARG A 23 -5.15 8.29 5.90
CA ARG A 23 -3.83 7.97 6.43
C ARG A 23 -3.62 6.47 6.48
N VAL A 24 -2.53 6.03 5.88
CA VAL A 24 -2.16 4.61 5.86
C VAL A 24 -0.87 4.46 6.66
N PRO A 25 -0.91 3.76 7.81
CA PRO A 25 0.30 3.54 8.61
C PRO A 25 1.32 2.69 7.86
N LEU A 26 2.54 3.18 7.77
CA LEU A 26 3.64 2.50 7.09
C LEU A 26 4.83 2.35 8.01
N GLY A 27 5.58 1.28 7.81
CA GLY A 27 6.90 1.12 8.39
C GLY A 27 7.95 1.33 7.32
N VAL A 28 9.00 2.06 7.63
CA VAL A 28 10.16 2.20 6.74
C VAL A 28 11.20 1.21 7.19
N TRP A 29 11.59 0.32 6.28
CA TRP A 29 12.50 -0.77 6.55
C TRP A 29 13.81 -0.59 5.81
N ASN A 30 14.89 -0.95 6.47
CA ASN A 30 16.21 -0.99 5.87
C ASN A 30 16.69 -2.43 5.95
N VAL A 31 16.59 -3.15 4.83
CA VAL A 31 16.81 -4.60 4.78
C VAL A 31 15.77 -5.31 5.66
N ASP A 32 16.17 -5.84 6.82
CA ASP A 32 15.28 -6.56 7.74
C ASP A 32 14.89 -5.73 8.96
N ARG A 33 15.35 -4.50 9.00
CA ARG A 33 15.25 -3.68 10.20
C ARG A 33 14.24 -2.57 10.02
N LEU A 34 13.32 -2.46 10.98
CA LEU A 34 12.39 -1.36 11.03
C LEU A 34 13.11 -0.10 11.52
N ASP A 35 13.21 0.90 10.65
CA ASP A 35 13.88 2.16 10.99
C ASP A 35 12.92 3.16 11.64
N GLU A 36 11.74 3.32 11.06
CA GLU A 36 10.79 4.30 11.58
C GLU A 36 9.37 3.99 11.13
N ASP A 37 8.43 4.59 11.84
CA ASP A 37 7.01 4.52 11.50
C ASP A 37 6.61 5.86 10.88
N VAL A 38 5.90 5.80 9.75
CA VAL A 38 5.39 6.98 9.07
C VAL A 38 3.98 6.71 8.60
N ASP A 39 3.27 7.78 8.23
CA ASP A 39 1.97 7.64 7.61
C ASP A 39 2.05 8.07 6.14
N LEU A 40 1.40 7.31 5.28
CA LEU A 40 1.11 7.78 3.93
C LEU A 40 -0.16 8.63 4.04
N VAL A 41 -0.04 9.91 3.78
CA VAL A 41 -1.14 10.85 3.90
C VAL A 41 -1.64 11.20 2.50
N LEU A 42 -2.91 10.93 2.25
CA LEU A 42 -3.54 11.13 0.95
C LEU A 42 -4.73 12.06 1.10
N SER A 43 -4.88 13.00 0.18
CA SER A 43 -6.14 13.71 0.03
C SER A 43 -7.21 12.74 -0.48
N TYR A 44 -8.46 13.14 -0.40
CA TYR A 44 -9.56 12.32 -0.91
C TYR A 44 -9.34 11.96 -2.39
N GLY A 45 -8.99 12.96 -3.22
CA GLY A 45 -8.73 12.72 -4.64
C GLY A 45 -7.54 11.83 -4.91
N GLU A 46 -6.47 12.00 -4.13
CA GLU A 46 -5.29 11.14 -4.24
C GLU A 46 -5.62 9.69 -3.87
N ALA A 47 -6.39 9.52 -2.81
CA ALA A 47 -6.82 8.19 -2.38
C ALA A 47 -7.68 7.52 -3.45
N GLN A 48 -8.59 8.27 -4.07
CA GLN A 48 -9.41 7.72 -5.15
C GLN A 48 -8.57 7.28 -6.35
N ARG A 49 -7.60 8.10 -6.75
CA ARG A 49 -6.72 7.76 -7.87
C ARG A 49 -5.86 6.55 -7.57
N LEU A 50 -5.33 6.48 -6.36
CA LEU A 50 -4.53 5.33 -5.95
C LEU A 50 -5.36 4.06 -5.90
N HIS A 51 -6.58 4.15 -5.36
CA HIS A 51 -7.51 3.02 -5.32
C HIS A 51 -7.80 2.50 -6.74
N ALA A 52 -8.08 3.38 -7.67
CA ALA A 52 -8.37 3.00 -9.05
C ALA A 52 -7.15 2.33 -9.70
N ALA A 53 -5.95 2.89 -9.48
CA ALA A 53 -4.73 2.32 -10.01
C ALA A 53 -4.43 0.94 -9.42
N LEU A 54 -4.60 0.80 -8.10
CA LEU A 54 -4.38 -0.48 -7.43
C LEU A 54 -5.38 -1.53 -7.90
N ASP A 55 -6.62 -1.14 -8.14
CA ASP A 55 -7.66 -2.06 -8.61
C ASP A 55 -7.27 -2.69 -9.94
N VAL A 56 -6.80 -1.87 -10.88
CA VAL A 56 -6.31 -2.35 -12.18
C VAL A 56 -5.12 -3.27 -12.03
N LEU A 57 -4.16 -2.88 -11.18
CA LEU A 57 -2.96 -3.68 -10.96
C LEU A 57 -3.24 -5.00 -10.26
N LEU A 58 -4.17 -4.99 -9.31
CA LEU A 58 -4.57 -6.21 -8.62
C LEU A 58 -5.22 -7.21 -9.57
N ASP A 59 -6.06 -6.73 -10.46
CA ASP A 59 -6.68 -7.59 -11.47
C ASP A 59 -5.63 -8.22 -12.39
N ARG A 60 -4.67 -7.42 -12.82
CA ARG A 60 -3.57 -7.86 -13.66
C ARG A 60 -2.69 -8.89 -12.95
N CYS A 61 -2.31 -8.61 -11.70
CA CYS A 61 -1.50 -9.52 -10.90
C CYS A 61 -2.25 -10.83 -10.62
N ALA A 62 -3.55 -10.76 -10.37
CA ALA A 62 -4.35 -11.96 -10.14
C ALA A 62 -4.35 -12.87 -11.36
N ARG A 63 -4.43 -12.30 -12.55
CA ARG A 63 -4.35 -13.08 -13.79
C ARG A 63 -2.97 -13.70 -13.97
N ALA A 64 -1.91 -12.95 -13.69
CA ALA A 64 -0.56 -13.46 -13.80
C ALA A 64 -0.31 -14.60 -12.82
N LEU A 65 -0.80 -14.45 -11.59
CA LEU A 65 -0.66 -15.50 -10.57
C LEU A 65 -1.42 -16.77 -10.94
N ARG A 66 -2.60 -16.62 -11.51
CA ARG A 66 -3.36 -17.80 -11.97
C ARG A 66 -2.65 -18.56 -13.08
N ARG A 67 -1.95 -17.84 -13.97
CA ARG A 67 -1.18 -18.48 -15.04
C ARG A 67 0.10 -19.12 -14.54
N ALA A 68 0.68 -18.55 -13.49
CA ALA A 68 1.93 -19.06 -12.90
C ALA A 68 1.72 -20.29 -12.04
N VAL A 69 0.52 -20.47 -11.47
CA VAL A 69 0.19 -21.61 -10.60
C VAL A 69 -0.25 -22.78 -11.48
N PRO A 70 0.43 -23.95 -11.37
CA PRO A 70 0.01 -25.13 -12.15
C PRO A 70 -1.41 -25.53 -11.81
N VAL A 71 -2.17 -25.83 -12.82
CA VAL A 71 -3.52 -26.38 -12.66
C VAL A 71 -3.39 -27.87 -12.42
N GLN A 72 -3.96 -28.32 -11.31
CA GLN A 72 -3.94 -29.72 -10.95
C GLN A 72 -5.30 -30.35 -11.12
#